data_92f6b65cc87971664f08e9f9bf70e405
#
_entry.id   92f6b65cc87971664f08e9f9bf70e405
#
_cell.length_a   1.000
_cell.length_b   1.000
_cell.length_c   1.000
_cell.angle_alpha   90.00
_cell.angle_beta   90.00
_cell.angle_gamma   90.00
#
_symmetry.space_group_name_H-M   'P 1'
#
loop_
_entity.id
_entity.type
_entity.pdbx_description
1 polymer ?
#
loop_
_entity_poly.entity_id
_entity_poly.type
_entity_poly.pdbx_seq_one_letter_code
_entity_poly.pdbx_strand_id
1 'polypeptide(L)'
;MCSILCTSKEISDYDDVNKYLKFRGPDDTTIIEDESNNFTFLHNLLSMTGEITSQPFVDDGIVCLYNGEIYNYKDFGDYKSDGYCIIDLYKEYGVDFVKKLDGEYAILLLDFNSDLILMATDPFKTKPLFYSNYDGDFGCSTYRTPLEKIKHNDIKKAKPNTAMVFKISDSKLINEFTICEFDLNQHKNSFDDWNESFKNSIHKRTTDTTQNVFIGLSSGYDSGAISCELLNQNIPFKAYSVLTPVIVHENTSIIESRQNLISSSTNSSCQNFFKDEDTRIQHRNFLKGGTEQFNYTIRCSNSNYNEYDRRLIDDKAASWMSLVCNTAKEDGNRLYLTGMGADEIFSDYGFGGVKKTQHSNFGGLFPDDLSTIFPWPSFYYSSMESYIAKEEYVAGLHGIEARYPFLDKDLVQEFLWLSPKLKNSNYKSVLDNYFVKNNFPFSRGEKKGF
;
A
#
# COMPACT_ATOMS: atom_id res chain seq x y z
N MET A 1 0.61 -9.55 -4.32
CA MET A 1 -0.64 -9.19 -3.56
C MET A 1 -1.62 -10.34 -3.64
N CYS A 2 -1.78 -11.05 -2.57
CA CYS A 2 -2.79 -12.09 -2.44
C CYS A 2 -4.20 -11.48 -2.29
N SER A 3 -5.20 -12.33 -2.20
CA SER A 3 -6.51 -11.98 -1.67
C SER A 3 -7.00 -13.06 -0.73
N ILE A 4 -7.71 -12.63 0.30
CA ILE A 4 -8.24 -13.49 1.35
C ILE A 4 -9.74 -13.30 1.50
N LEU A 5 -10.41 -14.38 1.90
CA LEU A 5 -11.79 -14.38 2.37
C LEU A 5 -11.93 -15.43 3.48
N CYS A 6 -12.60 -15.07 4.55
CA CYS A 6 -13.05 -15.97 5.60
C CYS A 6 -14.50 -15.63 5.94
N THR A 7 -15.34 -16.64 6.15
CA THR A 7 -16.75 -16.43 6.51
C THR A 7 -17.32 -17.59 7.31
N SER A 8 -18.20 -17.27 8.28
CA SER A 8 -19.04 -18.24 8.98
C SER A 8 -20.35 -18.55 8.26
N LYS A 9 -20.61 -17.88 7.14
CA LYS A 9 -21.81 -18.11 6.30
C LYS A 9 -21.50 -19.03 5.13
N GLU A 10 -22.49 -19.79 4.71
CA GLU A 10 -22.44 -20.64 3.52
C GLU A 10 -22.22 -19.82 2.24
N ILE A 11 -21.35 -20.29 1.37
CA ILE A 11 -21.09 -19.73 0.05
C ILE A 11 -21.84 -20.56 -0.99
N SER A 12 -22.88 -19.97 -1.60
CA SER A 12 -23.68 -20.65 -2.61
C SER A 12 -23.07 -20.61 -4.02
N ASP A 13 -22.22 -19.63 -4.32
CA ASP A 13 -21.58 -19.45 -5.62
C ASP A 13 -20.14 -18.89 -5.43
N TYR A 14 -19.18 -19.80 -5.49
CA TYR A 14 -17.76 -19.46 -5.35
C TYR A 14 -17.21 -18.60 -6.50
N ASP A 15 -17.69 -18.80 -7.72
CA ASP A 15 -17.23 -18.03 -8.88
C ASP A 15 -17.67 -16.56 -8.78
N ASP A 16 -18.90 -16.31 -8.33
CA ASP A 16 -19.41 -14.95 -8.13
C ASP A 16 -18.69 -14.25 -6.96
N VAL A 17 -18.45 -14.97 -5.86
CA VAL A 17 -17.73 -14.46 -4.68
C VAL A 17 -16.26 -14.18 -5.01
N ASN A 18 -15.59 -15.07 -5.75
CA ASN A 18 -14.18 -14.95 -6.12
C ASN A 18 -13.93 -14.05 -7.35
N LYS A 19 -14.97 -13.47 -7.93
CA LYS A 19 -14.91 -12.75 -9.21
C LYS A 19 -13.79 -11.72 -9.32
N TYR A 20 -13.62 -10.90 -8.30
CA TYR A 20 -12.57 -9.86 -8.25
C TYR A 20 -11.33 -10.30 -7.50
N LEU A 21 -11.48 -11.18 -6.52
CA LEU A 21 -10.38 -11.65 -5.68
C LEU A 21 -9.32 -12.41 -6.48
N LYS A 22 -9.73 -13.29 -7.39
CA LYS A 22 -8.83 -14.16 -8.17
C LYS A 22 -7.79 -13.42 -9.03
N PHE A 23 -8.09 -12.18 -9.43
CA PHE A 23 -7.14 -11.40 -10.23
C PHE A 23 -5.93 -10.94 -9.43
N ARG A 24 -6.09 -10.74 -8.10
CA ARG A 24 -5.00 -10.32 -7.21
C ARG A 24 -3.96 -11.43 -7.02
N GLY A 25 -4.41 -12.67 -6.98
CA GLY A 25 -3.55 -13.84 -6.78
C GLY A 25 -3.78 -14.89 -7.87
N PRO A 26 -3.19 -14.69 -9.07
CA PRO A 26 -3.45 -15.57 -10.21
C PRO A 26 -2.63 -16.87 -10.19
N ASP A 27 -1.71 -17.06 -9.23
CA ASP A 27 -0.77 -18.19 -9.26
C ASP A 27 -1.37 -19.46 -8.65
N ASP A 28 -2.27 -19.34 -7.65
CA ASP A 28 -2.99 -20.47 -7.06
C ASP A 28 -4.30 -20.00 -6.39
N THR A 29 -5.28 -20.89 -6.25
CA THR A 29 -6.52 -20.66 -5.50
C THR A 29 -6.79 -21.85 -4.57
N THR A 30 -6.87 -21.57 -3.28
CA THR A 30 -7.21 -22.56 -2.25
C THR A 30 -8.54 -22.22 -1.61
N ILE A 31 -9.42 -23.22 -1.46
CA ILE A 31 -10.69 -23.12 -0.73
C ILE A 31 -10.71 -24.25 0.29
N ILE A 32 -10.97 -23.91 1.55
CA ILE A 32 -11.14 -24.89 2.65
C ILE A 32 -12.46 -24.61 3.35
N GLU A 33 -13.33 -25.61 3.38
CA GLU A 33 -14.56 -25.63 4.18
C GLU A 33 -14.28 -26.40 5.47
N ASP A 34 -14.24 -25.70 6.59
CA ASP A 34 -14.11 -26.31 7.93
C ASP A 34 -15.51 -26.49 8.54
N GLU A 35 -16.14 -27.63 8.22
CA GLU A 35 -17.46 -27.98 8.72
C GLU A 35 -17.51 -28.05 10.24
N SER A 36 -16.40 -28.44 10.89
CA SER A 36 -16.33 -28.62 12.35
C SER A 36 -16.44 -27.32 13.11
N ASN A 37 -15.90 -26.25 12.54
CA ASN A 37 -15.89 -24.89 13.12
C ASN A 37 -16.86 -23.94 12.41
N ASN A 38 -17.53 -24.41 11.35
CA ASN A 38 -18.45 -23.60 10.53
C ASN A 38 -17.79 -22.36 9.92
N PHE A 39 -16.60 -22.53 9.32
CA PHE A 39 -15.91 -21.47 8.59
C PHE A 39 -15.47 -21.94 7.20
N THR A 40 -15.54 -21.02 6.24
CA THR A 40 -14.95 -21.20 4.92
C THR A 40 -13.81 -20.20 4.74
N PHE A 41 -12.68 -20.70 4.25
CA PHE A 41 -11.46 -19.94 3.95
C PHE A 41 -11.18 -19.99 2.45
N LEU A 42 -10.93 -18.84 1.83
CA LEU A 42 -10.50 -18.72 0.43
C LEU A 42 -9.25 -17.85 0.35
N HIS A 43 -8.26 -18.34 -0.35
CA HIS A 43 -7.02 -17.62 -0.63
C HIS A 43 -6.70 -17.69 -2.12
N ASN A 44 -6.35 -16.55 -2.72
CA ASN A 44 -5.72 -16.50 -4.03
C ASN A 44 -4.28 -15.99 -3.87
N LEU A 45 -3.32 -16.78 -4.35
CA LEU A 45 -1.89 -16.54 -4.17
C LEU A 45 -1.31 -15.72 -5.32
N LEU A 46 -0.56 -14.68 -4.98
CA LEU A 46 0.49 -14.11 -5.82
C LEU A 46 1.84 -14.38 -5.13
N SER A 47 2.64 -15.23 -5.72
CA SER A 47 3.94 -15.63 -5.16
C SER A 47 5.00 -14.55 -5.43
N MET A 48 5.47 -13.90 -4.37
CA MET A 48 6.44 -12.80 -4.45
C MET A 48 7.73 -13.10 -3.70
N THR A 49 7.66 -13.71 -2.52
CA THR A 49 8.77 -13.94 -1.60
C THR A 49 8.86 -15.39 -1.19
N GLY A 50 10.05 -16.00 -1.34
CA GLY A 50 10.30 -17.38 -0.92
C GLY A 50 9.68 -18.44 -1.84
N GLU A 51 9.33 -19.59 -1.25
CA GLU A 51 8.71 -20.71 -1.97
C GLU A 51 7.22 -20.45 -2.20
N ILE A 52 6.66 -21.06 -3.26
CA ILE A 52 5.20 -21.05 -3.50
C ILE A 52 4.51 -21.72 -2.32
N THR A 53 3.63 -20.99 -1.68
CA THR A 53 2.99 -21.42 -0.42
C THR A 53 1.51 -21.14 -0.44
N SER A 54 0.71 -22.21 -0.43
CA SER A 54 -0.75 -22.08 -0.34
C SER A 54 -1.18 -21.75 1.09
N GLN A 55 -2.25 -20.97 1.22
CA GLN A 55 -2.90 -20.61 2.49
C GLN A 55 -4.34 -21.14 2.52
N PRO A 56 -4.97 -21.28 3.72
CA PRO A 56 -4.50 -20.80 5.02
C PRO A 56 -3.32 -21.60 5.58
N PHE A 57 -2.49 -20.94 6.40
CA PHE A 57 -1.57 -21.63 7.28
C PHE A 57 -2.37 -22.26 8.44
N VAL A 58 -2.09 -23.52 8.76
CA VAL A 58 -2.82 -24.25 9.80
C VAL A 58 -1.82 -24.95 10.72
N ASP A 59 -1.94 -24.71 12.02
CA ASP A 59 -1.16 -25.41 13.04
C ASP A 59 -1.91 -25.43 14.38
N ASP A 60 -2.15 -26.63 14.92
CA ASP A 60 -2.73 -26.91 16.24
C ASP A 60 -4.01 -26.09 16.54
N GLY A 61 -5.00 -26.16 15.66
CA GLY A 61 -6.27 -25.42 15.81
C GLY A 61 -6.19 -23.92 15.55
N ILE A 62 -5.04 -23.42 15.09
CA ILE A 62 -4.84 -22.04 14.64
C ILE A 62 -4.86 -22.02 13.12
N VAL A 63 -5.64 -21.10 12.54
CA VAL A 63 -5.76 -20.89 11.10
C VAL A 63 -5.42 -19.45 10.77
N CYS A 64 -4.51 -19.21 9.80
CA CYS A 64 -4.10 -17.88 9.42
C CYS A 64 -4.22 -17.67 7.91
N LEU A 65 -4.90 -16.58 7.53
CA LEU A 65 -4.88 -15.98 6.20
C LEU A 65 -4.11 -14.67 6.22
N TYR A 66 -3.29 -14.45 5.22
CA TYR A 66 -2.38 -13.33 5.14
C TYR A 66 -2.28 -12.80 3.71
N ASN A 67 -2.31 -11.48 3.58
CA ASN A 67 -2.07 -10.76 2.33
C ASN A 67 -1.06 -9.65 2.58
N GLY A 68 0.13 -9.75 2.00
CA GLY A 68 1.18 -8.74 2.16
C GLY A 68 2.58 -9.30 2.13
N GLU A 69 3.51 -8.55 2.76
CA GLU A 69 4.93 -8.88 2.92
C GLU A 69 5.39 -8.53 4.32
N ILE A 70 6.06 -9.47 5.00
CA ILE A 70 6.73 -9.25 6.28
C ILE A 70 8.23 -9.20 6.02
N TYR A 71 8.79 -8.00 6.00
CA TYR A 71 10.19 -7.77 5.60
C TYR A 71 11.22 -8.30 6.59
N ASN A 72 10.86 -8.35 7.88
CA ASN A 72 11.75 -8.81 8.95
C ASN A 72 11.52 -10.27 9.38
N TYR A 73 10.88 -11.10 8.55
CA TYR A 73 10.57 -12.49 8.92
C TYR A 73 11.80 -13.34 9.26
N LYS A 74 12.95 -13.04 8.64
CA LYS A 74 14.22 -13.73 8.89
C LYS A 74 14.81 -13.45 10.28
N ASP A 75 14.39 -12.36 10.94
CA ASP A 75 14.80 -12.06 12.32
C ASP A 75 14.19 -13.04 13.32
N PHE A 76 13.12 -13.73 12.91
CA PHE A 76 12.38 -14.67 13.76
C PHE A 76 12.73 -16.14 13.52
N GLY A 77 13.36 -16.47 12.40
CA GLY A 77 13.75 -17.84 12.08
C GLY A 77 14.03 -18.08 10.59
N ASP A 78 14.34 -19.32 10.27
CA ASP A 78 14.56 -19.75 8.88
C ASP A 78 13.24 -20.28 8.30
N TYR A 79 12.49 -19.40 7.65
CA TYR A 79 11.19 -19.71 7.06
C TYR A 79 11.27 -19.75 5.53
N LYS A 80 10.51 -20.67 4.92
CA LYS A 80 10.43 -20.85 3.46
C LYS A 80 9.77 -19.67 2.74
N SER A 81 8.87 -18.98 3.42
CA SER A 81 8.17 -17.76 2.99
C SER A 81 7.88 -16.92 4.23
N ASP A 82 7.74 -15.63 4.04
CA ASP A 82 7.55 -14.63 5.10
C ASP A 82 6.31 -14.89 5.97
N GLY A 83 5.21 -15.36 5.40
CA GLY A 83 3.97 -15.63 6.13
C GLY A 83 4.06 -16.78 7.15
N TYR A 84 5.03 -17.69 7.03
CA TYR A 84 5.17 -18.81 7.96
C TYR A 84 5.53 -18.39 9.39
N CYS A 85 6.16 -17.24 9.58
CA CYS A 85 6.49 -16.76 10.91
C CYS A 85 5.27 -16.39 11.76
N ILE A 86 4.09 -16.15 11.15
CA ILE A 86 2.94 -15.56 11.84
C ILE A 86 2.43 -16.44 12.97
N ILE A 87 2.19 -17.74 12.72
CA ILE A 87 1.64 -18.64 13.74
C ILE A 87 2.64 -18.86 14.88
N ASP A 88 3.92 -19.01 14.56
CA ASP A 88 4.96 -19.19 15.58
C ASP A 88 5.07 -17.96 16.47
N LEU A 89 5.05 -16.76 15.88
CA LEU A 89 5.05 -15.51 16.64
C LEU A 89 3.79 -15.34 17.49
N TYR A 90 2.61 -15.73 16.95
CA TYR A 90 1.38 -15.72 17.73
C TYR A 90 1.46 -16.67 18.95
N LYS A 91 2.00 -17.87 18.79
CA LYS A 91 2.22 -18.82 19.88
C LYS A 91 3.17 -18.29 20.95
N GLU A 92 4.19 -17.53 20.54
CA GLU A 92 5.19 -16.96 21.45
C GLU A 92 4.73 -15.69 22.18
N TYR A 93 4.09 -14.76 21.45
CA TYR A 93 3.77 -13.40 21.94
C TYR A 93 2.28 -13.11 22.08
N GLY A 94 1.39 -14.09 21.78
CA GLY A 94 -0.05 -13.83 21.72
C GLY A 94 -0.40 -12.78 20.68
N VAL A 95 -1.48 -12.04 20.90
CA VAL A 95 -1.96 -10.99 19.96
C VAL A 95 -0.98 -9.83 19.78
N ASP A 96 -0.03 -9.64 20.68
CA ASP A 96 0.96 -8.56 20.61
C ASP A 96 2.08 -8.81 19.59
N PHE A 97 2.15 -10.00 18.98
CA PHE A 97 3.15 -10.30 17.95
C PHE A 97 3.11 -9.31 16.78
N VAL A 98 1.95 -8.77 16.46
CA VAL A 98 1.77 -7.81 15.36
C VAL A 98 2.60 -6.53 15.54
N LYS A 99 2.96 -6.17 16.77
CA LYS A 99 3.84 -5.03 17.10
C LYS A 99 5.32 -5.27 16.73
N LYS A 100 5.71 -6.55 16.54
CA LYS A 100 7.08 -6.92 16.17
C LYS A 100 7.28 -6.95 14.66
N LEU A 101 6.20 -6.97 13.89
CA LEU A 101 6.28 -7.05 12.44
C LEU A 101 6.76 -5.74 11.82
N ASP A 102 7.61 -5.88 10.81
CA ASP A 102 7.92 -4.83 9.84
C ASP A 102 7.47 -5.30 8.47
N GLY A 103 6.46 -4.62 7.90
CA GLY A 103 5.85 -5.11 6.68
C GLY A 103 4.66 -4.27 6.19
N GLU A 104 4.09 -4.73 5.11
CA GLU A 104 2.89 -4.22 4.46
C GLU A 104 1.87 -5.35 4.43
N TYR A 105 0.87 -5.34 5.31
CA TYR A 105 0.05 -6.52 5.52
C TYR A 105 -1.39 -6.29 5.93
N ALA A 106 -2.21 -7.30 5.62
CA ALA A 106 -3.50 -7.57 6.25
C ALA A 106 -3.48 -9.03 6.74
N ILE A 107 -3.66 -9.24 8.04
CA ILE A 107 -3.62 -10.55 8.71
C ILE A 107 -4.99 -10.85 9.28
N LEU A 108 -5.44 -12.09 9.10
CA LEU A 108 -6.58 -12.69 9.78
C LEU A 108 -6.12 -14.01 10.39
N LEU A 109 -6.22 -14.16 11.72
CA LEU A 109 -5.87 -15.38 12.44
C LEU A 109 -7.05 -15.80 13.32
N LEU A 110 -7.44 -17.07 13.22
CA LEU A 110 -8.43 -17.71 14.07
C LEU A 110 -7.73 -18.73 14.97
N ASP A 111 -7.91 -18.63 16.27
CA ASP A 111 -7.50 -19.64 17.25
C ASP A 111 -8.75 -20.27 17.86
N PHE A 112 -9.08 -21.45 17.38
CA PHE A 112 -10.26 -22.20 17.83
C PHE A 112 -10.11 -22.76 19.26
N ASN A 113 -8.87 -22.92 19.75
CA ASN A 113 -8.62 -23.36 21.13
C ASN A 113 -8.90 -22.24 22.14
N SER A 114 -8.66 -21.01 21.76
CA SER A 114 -8.80 -19.82 22.62
C SER A 114 -10.08 -19.01 22.36
N ASP A 115 -10.96 -19.46 21.47
CA ASP A 115 -12.18 -18.73 21.06
C ASP A 115 -11.87 -17.33 20.53
N LEU A 116 -10.83 -17.19 19.67
CA LEU A 116 -10.28 -15.90 19.29
C LEU A 116 -10.16 -15.73 17.78
N ILE A 117 -10.57 -14.54 17.28
CA ILE A 117 -10.23 -14.03 15.94
C ILE A 117 -9.37 -12.78 16.12
N LEU A 118 -8.17 -12.77 15.52
CA LEU A 118 -7.34 -11.58 15.41
C LEU A 118 -7.37 -11.09 13.97
N MET A 119 -7.63 -9.79 13.80
CA MET A 119 -7.53 -9.09 12.53
C MET A 119 -6.57 -7.91 12.70
N ALA A 120 -5.55 -7.78 11.84
CA ALA A 120 -4.54 -6.74 11.94
C ALA A 120 -4.17 -6.16 10.58
N THR A 121 -3.88 -4.85 10.55
CA THR A 121 -3.35 -4.15 9.36
C THR A 121 -2.06 -3.44 9.72
N ASP A 122 -1.15 -3.31 8.74
CA ASP A 122 0.04 -2.50 8.91
C ASP A 122 -0.28 -1.02 9.28
N PRO A 123 0.72 -0.21 9.70
CA PRO A 123 0.49 1.16 10.16
C PRO A 123 -0.30 2.04 9.18
N PHE A 124 -0.20 1.82 7.88
CA PHE A 124 -0.89 2.61 6.87
C PHE A 124 -2.04 1.88 6.16
N LYS A 125 -2.31 0.63 6.57
CA LYS A 125 -3.29 -0.24 5.92
C LYS A 125 -3.06 -0.31 4.42
N THR A 126 -1.83 -0.63 4.04
CA THR A 126 -1.43 -0.70 2.63
C THR A 126 -2.17 -1.80 1.89
N LYS A 127 -2.58 -2.87 2.58
CA LYS A 127 -3.39 -3.95 2.01
C LYS A 127 -4.86 -3.79 2.41
N PRO A 128 -5.80 -3.80 1.45
CA PRO A 128 -7.22 -3.61 1.75
C PRO A 128 -7.78 -4.77 2.57
N LEU A 129 -8.64 -4.45 3.54
CA LEU A 129 -9.32 -5.41 4.38
C LEU A 129 -10.70 -4.88 4.80
N PHE A 130 -11.73 -5.71 4.64
CA PHE A 130 -13.10 -5.45 5.06
C PHE A 130 -13.58 -6.58 5.97
N TYR A 131 -14.49 -6.26 6.88
CA TYR A 131 -15.06 -7.24 7.79
C TYR A 131 -16.51 -6.94 8.14
N SER A 132 -17.18 -7.95 8.62
CA SER A 132 -18.50 -7.89 9.25
C SER A 132 -18.49 -8.78 10.51
N ASN A 133 -19.08 -8.28 11.58
CA ASN A 133 -19.26 -8.99 12.85
C ASN A 133 -20.69 -8.77 13.34
N TYR A 134 -21.66 -8.99 12.47
CA TYR A 134 -23.06 -8.68 12.70
C TYR A 134 -23.87 -9.94 13.02
N ASP A 135 -24.67 -9.86 14.10
CA ASP A 135 -25.66 -10.89 14.51
C ASP A 135 -25.06 -12.29 14.73
N GLY A 136 -23.84 -12.35 15.27
CA GLY A 136 -23.13 -13.58 15.56
C GLY A 136 -22.36 -14.17 14.37
N ASP A 137 -22.56 -13.64 13.16
CA ASP A 137 -21.78 -14.02 11.99
C ASP A 137 -20.48 -13.22 11.89
N PHE A 138 -19.43 -13.87 11.42
CA PHE A 138 -18.16 -13.23 11.10
C PHE A 138 -17.83 -13.39 9.62
N GLY A 139 -17.38 -12.31 9.02
CA GLY A 139 -16.84 -12.31 7.65
C GLY A 139 -15.67 -11.32 7.52
N CYS A 140 -14.64 -11.73 6.79
CA CYS A 140 -13.46 -10.91 6.51
C CYS A 140 -13.00 -11.14 5.08
N SER A 141 -12.70 -10.09 4.32
CA SER A 141 -12.25 -10.20 2.94
C SER A 141 -11.40 -9.02 2.51
N THR A 142 -10.52 -9.27 1.54
CA THR A 142 -9.73 -8.22 0.88
C THR A 142 -10.60 -7.14 0.24
N TYR A 143 -11.71 -7.53 -0.39
CA TYR A 143 -12.68 -6.63 -1.01
C TYR A 143 -14.04 -6.70 -0.31
N ARG A 144 -14.86 -5.66 -0.48
CA ARG A 144 -16.19 -5.55 0.10
C ARG A 144 -17.20 -6.46 -0.60
N THR A 145 -17.14 -6.53 -1.94
CA THR A 145 -18.10 -7.26 -2.77
C THR A 145 -18.26 -8.73 -2.38
N PRO A 146 -17.23 -9.52 -2.04
CA PRO A 146 -17.40 -10.90 -1.59
C PRO A 146 -18.33 -11.01 -0.37
N LEU A 147 -18.16 -10.14 0.63
CA LEU A 147 -19.01 -10.15 1.82
C LEU A 147 -20.45 -9.75 1.50
N GLU A 148 -20.68 -8.82 0.56
CA GLU A 148 -22.02 -8.45 0.07
C GLU A 148 -22.70 -9.63 -0.64
N LYS A 149 -21.94 -10.38 -1.46
CA LYS A 149 -22.44 -11.58 -2.16
C LYS A 149 -22.86 -12.69 -1.20
N ILE A 150 -22.12 -12.88 -0.12
CA ILE A 150 -22.42 -13.82 0.96
C ILE A 150 -23.53 -13.29 1.89
N LYS A 151 -24.03 -12.08 1.66
CA LYS A 151 -25.08 -11.41 2.44
C LYS A 151 -24.67 -11.12 3.89
N HIS A 152 -23.41 -10.73 4.11
CA HIS A 152 -23.01 -10.09 5.35
C HIS A 152 -23.60 -8.68 5.45
N ASN A 153 -24.04 -8.30 6.64
CA ASN A 153 -24.53 -6.96 6.95
C ASN A 153 -23.45 -6.14 7.67
N ASP A 154 -23.64 -4.82 7.76
CA ASP A 154 -22.76 -3.89 8.48
C ASP A 154 -21.26 -4.08 8.14
N ILE A 155 -20.97 -4.18 6.82
CA ILE A 155 -19.61 -4.37 6.33
C ILE A 155 -18.80 -3.10 6.54
N LYS A 156 -17.70 -3.21 7.28
CA LYS A 156 -16.79 -2.15 7.69
C LYS A 156 -15.43 -2.30 7.01
N LYS A 157 -14.74 -1.19 6.80
CA LYS A 157 -13.30 -1.21 6.48
C LYS A 157 -12.49 -1.42 7.75
N ALA A 158 -11.45 -2.24 7.72
CA ALA A 158 -10.45 -2.28 8.78
C ALA A 158 -9.77 -0.90 8.92
N LYS A 159 -9.35 -0.57 10.15
CA LYS A 159 -8.65 0.69 10.45
C LYS A 159 -7.15 0.54 10.18
N PRO A 160 -6.42 1.59 9.75
CA PRO A 160 -4.96 1.57 9.70
C PRO A 160 -4.38 1.47 11.12
N ASN A 161 -3.16 0.94 11.22
CA ASN A 161 -2.41 0.85 12.48
C ASN A 161 -3.15 0.15 13.63
N THR A 162 -3.98 -0.85 13.31
CA THR A 162 -4.93 -1.39 14.28
C THR A 162 -4.95 -2.91 14.26
N ALA A 163 -4.90 -3.50 15.44
CA ALA A 163 -5.29 -4.88 15.68
C ALA A 163 -6.63 -4.94 16.41
N MET A 164 -7.51 -5.82 15.94
CA MET A 164 -8.86 -6.03 16.49
C MET A 164 -9.01 -7.51 16.87
N VAL A 165 -9.48 -7.77 18.09
CA VAL A 165 -9.67 -9.11 18.61
C VAL A 165 -11.16 -9.34 18.86
N PHE A 166 -11.68 -10.40 18.27
CA PHE A 166 -13.08 -10.81 18.43
C PHE A 166 -13.16 -12.20 19.06
N LYS A 167 -14.30 -12.56 19.63
CA LYS A 167 -14.63 -13.95 19.94
C LYS A 167 -15.14 -14.69 18.71
N ILE A 168 -14.77 -15.94 18.53
CA ILE A 168 -15.34 -16.82 17.50
C ILE A 168 -16.81 -17.10 17.83
N SER A 169 -17.11 -17.41 19.10
CA SER A 169 -18.41 -17.89 19.56
C SER A 169 -19.59 -16.95 19.32
N ASP A 170 -19.38 -15.61 19.31
CA ASP A 170 -20.45 -14.62 19.15
C ASP A 170 -20.06 -13.42 18.29
N SER A 171 -18.87 -13.46 17.66
CA SER A 171 -18.29 -12.44 16.79
C SER A 171 -18.15 -11.05 17.43
N LYS A 172 -18.18 -10.97 18.77
CA LYS A 172 -18.03 -9.69 19.47
C LYS A 172 -16.61 -9.23 19.55
N LEU A 173 -16.40 -7.94 19.25
CA LEU A 173 -15.13 -7.27 19.47
C LEU A 173 -14.87 -7.20 20.99
N ILE A 174 -13.73 -7.75 21.43
CA ILE A 174 -13.32 -7.77 22.85
C ILE A 174 -12.09 -6.90 23.12
N ASN A 175 -11.27 -6.61 22.10
CA ASN A 175 -10.12 -5.73 22.24
C ASN A 175 -9.80 -5.05 20.90
N GLU A 176 -9.29 -3.83 20.98
CA GLU A 176 -8.76 -3.07 19.85
C GLU A 176 -7.55 -2.27 20.35
N PHE A 177 -6.42 -2.35 19.64
CA PHE A 177 -5.21 -1.65 20.06
C PHE A 177 -4.36 -1.20 18.86
N THR A 178 -3.54 -0.16 19.09
CA THR A 178 -2.60 0.40 18.13
C THR A 178 -1.36 -0.50 18.01
N ILE A 179 -0.90 -0.71 16.77
CA ILE A 179 0.26 -1.58 16.47
C ILE A 179 1.57 -0.82 16.60
N CYS A 180 1.63 0.41 16.07
CA CYS A 180 2.84 1.23 16.03
C CYS A 180 2.56 2.61 16.64
N GLU A 181 3.30 2.99 17.68
CA GLU A 181 3.27 4.33 18.28
C GLU A 181 4.38 5.18 17.66
N PHE A 182 4.04 6.36 17.12
CA PHE A 182 5.02 7.31 16.60
C PHE A 182 5.43 8.32 17.68
N ASP A 183 6.75 8.53 17.83
CA ASP A 183 7.30 9.57 18.68
C ASP A 183 7.33 10.92 17.93
N LEU A 184 6.72 11.94 18.52
CA LEU A 184 6.57 13.27 17.94
C LEU A 184 7.64 14.28 18.36
N ASN A 185 8.68 13.83 19.07
CA ASN A 185 9.76 14.67 19.57
C ASN A 185 10.73 15.10 18.46
N GLN A 186 10.60 16.33 17.98
CA GLN A 186 11.35 16.89 16.83
C GLN A 186 12.78 17.30 17.20
N HIS A 187 13.69 16.35 17.38
CA HIS A 187 15.05 16.57 17.91
C HIS A 187 16.19 16.49 16.88
N LYS A 188 15.91 15.96 15.66
CA LYS A 188 16.94 15.75 14.64
C LYS A 188 17.20 16.99 13.78
N ASN A 189 18.48 17.31 13.59
CA ASN A 189 18.93 18.49 12.83
C ASN A 189 19.77 18.14 11.59
N SER A 190 19.71 16.90 11.11
CA SER A 190 20.28 16.41 9.85
C SER A 190 19.26 15.53 9.12
N PHE A 191 19.38 15.45 7.80
CA PHE A 191 18.63 14.52 6.96
C PHE A 191 19.33 13.15 6.81
N ASP A 192 20.49 12.93 7.41
CA ASP A 192 21.31 11.76 7.12
C ASP A 192 20.63 10.45 7.56
N ASP A 193 20.02 10.41 8.74
CA ASP A 193 19.29 9.24 9.22
C ASP A 193 18.05 8.96 8.37
N TRP A 194 17.34 10.01 7.92
CA TRP A 194 16.22 9.87 6.97
C TRP A 194 16.69 9.28 5.65
N ASN A 195 17.83 9.76 5.11
CA ASN A 195 18.40 9.24 3.86
C ASN A 195 18.78 7.76 3.98
N GLU A 196 19.36 7.34 5.10
CA GLU A 196 19.71 5.93 5.34
C GLU A 196 18.44 5.08 5.53
N SER A 197 17.44 5.59 6.24
CA SER A 197 16.15 4.91 6.38
C SER A 197 15.43 4.77 5.04
N PHE A 198 15.51 5.78 4.14
CA PHE A 198 14.95 5.68 2.79
C PHE A 198 15.66 4.61 1.95
N LYS A 199 16.99 4.57 2.02
CA LYS A 199 17.77 3.51 1.37
C LYS A 199 17.34 2.13 1.88
N ASN A 200 17.22 1.95 3.20
CA ASN A 200 16.77 0.70 3.81
C ASN A 200 15.32 0.34 3.40
N SER A 201 14.45 1.34 3.30
CA SER A 201 13.06 1.16 2.85
C SER A 201 12.98 0.59 1.42
N ILE A 202 13.80 1.08 0.50
CA ILE A 202 13.90 0.52 -0.86
C ILE A 202 14.51 -0.88 -0.82
N HIS A 203 15.60 -1.05 -0.06
CA HIS A 203 16.32 -2.33 0.05
C HIS A 203 15.38 -3.47 0.47
N LYS A 204 14.70 -3.33 1.61
CA LYS A 204 13.82 -4.39 2.12
C LYS A 204 12.63 -4.71 1.21
N ARG A 205 12.20 -3.76 0.36
CA ARG A 205 11.11 -3.98 -0.61
C ARG A 205 11.56 -4.62 -1.92
N THR A 206 12.86 -4.72 -2.15
CA THR A 206 13.44 -5.27 -3.38
C THR A 206 14.34 -6.48 -3.13
N THR A 207 14.63 -6.78 -1.87
CA THR A 207 15.35 -7.99 -1.46
C THR A 207 14.36 -9.14 -1.26
N ASP A 208 14.83 -10.37 -1.33
CA ASP A 208 14.07 -11.61 -1.10
C ASP A 208 12.87 -11.83 -2.05
N THR A 209 12.72 -11.01 -3.07
CA THR A 209 11.73 -11.21 -4.12
C THR A 209 12.35 -11.90 -5.35
N THR A 210 11.56 -12.77 -5.98
CA THR A 210 11.90 -13.38 -7.27
C THR A 210 11.39 -12.56 -8.46
N GLN A 211 10.67 -11.47 -8.19
CA GLN A 211 9.94 -10.70 -9.18
C GLN A 211 10.73 -9.48 -9.65
N ASN A 212 10.61 -9.17 -10.94
CA ASN A 212 11.22 -7.98 -11.51
C ASN A 212 10.51 -6.70 -11.06
N VAL A 213 11.32 -5.67 -10.76
CA VAL A 213 10.87 -4.37 -10.27
C VAL A 213 10.48 -3.45 -11.43
N PHE A 214 9.40 -2.69 -11.26
CA PHE A 214 9.09 -1.56 -12.13
C PHE A 214 8.58 -0.35 -11.35
N ILE A 215 8.62 0.81 -12.00
CA ILE A 215 8.10 2.08 -11.47
C ILE A 215 7.32 2.85 -12.53
N GLY A 216 6.39 3.68 -12.11
CA GLY A 216 5.86 4.78 -12.93
C GLY A 216 6.81 5.98 -12.81
N LEU A 217 7.44 6.42 -13.90
CA LEU A 217 8.39 7.52 -13.89
C LEU A 217 7.76 8.81 -14.41
N SER A 218 7.80 9.87 -13.59
CA SER A 218 7.38 11.23 -13.92
C SER A 218 8.52 12.23 -13.67
N SER A 219 8.28 13.53 -13.89
CA SER A 219 9.19 14.61 -13.45
C SER A 219 9.05 14.95 -11.95
N GLY A 220 8.09 14.32 -11.25
CA GLY A 220 7.80 14.57 -9.84
C GLY A 220 8.89 14.06 -8.88
N TYR A 221 8.80 14.51 -7.62
CA TYR A 221 9.74 14.14 -6.56
C TYR A 221 9.67 12.64 -6.24
N ASP A 222 8.48 12.07 -6.12
CA ASP A 222 8.25 10.75 -5.54
C ASP A 222 8.84 9.64 -6.40
N SER A 223 8.43 9.55 -7.66
CA SER A 223 9.00 8.59 -8.62
C SER A 223 10.48 8.84 -8.91
N GLY A 224 10.89 10.11 -8.87
CA GLY A 224 12.29 10.50 -9.03
C GLY A 224 13.17 9.96 -7.91
N ALA A 225 12.75 10.07 -6.65
CA ALA A 225 13.52 9.58 -5.51
C ALA A 225 13.65 8.05 -5.52
N ILE A 226 12.56 7.35 -5.84
CA ILE A 226 12.59 5.88 -5.99
C ILE A 226 13.56 5.48 -7.10
N SER A 227 13.49 6.13 -8.29
CA SER A 227 14.40 5.80 -9.39
C SER A 227 15.86 6.10 -9.06
N CYS A 228 16.13 7.22 -8.34
CA CYS A 228 17.47 7.56 -7.87
C CYS A 228 18.04 6.50 -6.93
N GLU A 229 17.24 6.04 -5.94
CA GLU A 229 17.73 5.07 -4.98
C GLU A 229 17.90 3.67 -5.59
N LEU A 230 17.02 3.25 -6.51
CA LEU A 230 17.21 2.01 -7.26
C LEU A 230 18.52 2.02 -8.05
N LEU A 231 18.88 3.15 -8.68
CA LEU A 231 20.17 3.32 -9.36
C LEU A 231 21.35 3.28 -8.38
N ASN A 232 21.25 3.95 -7.24
CA ASN A 232 22.30 3.98 -6.21
C ASN A 232 22.59 2.57 -5.66
N GLN A 233 21.56 1.74 -5.52
CA GLN A 233 21.68 0.35 -5.05
C GLN A 233 21.98 -0.65 -6.17
N ASN A 234 22.10 -0.21 -7.42
CA ASN A 234 22.28 -1.06 -8.61
C ASN A 234 21.18 -2.14 -8.74
N ILE A 235 19.95 -1.83 -8.35
CA ILE A 235 18.80 -2.72 -8.49
C ILE A 235 18.25 -2.56 -9.90
N PRO A 236 18.15 -3.65 -10.71
CA PRO A 236 17.55 -3.59 -12.03
C PRO A 236 16.05 -3.27 -11.97
N PHE A 237 15.59 -2.38 -12.84
CA PHE A 237 14.15 -2.05 -12.92
C PHE A 237 13.75 -1.56 -14.31
N LYS A 238 12.46 -1.59 -14.59
CA LYS A 238 11.86 -0.97 -15.77
C LYS A 238 11.03 0.24 -15.37
N ALA A 239 11.27 1.38 -16.05
CA ALA A 239 10.54 2.63 -15.81
C ALA A 239 9.54 2.88 -16.94
N TYR A 240 8.29 3.16 -16.60
CA TYR A 240 7.22 3.48 -17.54
C TYR A 240 6.79 4.93 -17.37
N SER A 241 6.75 5.69 -18.45
CA SER A 241 6.28 7.09 -18.46
C SER A 241 5.05 7.24 -19.33
N VAL A 242 4.03 7.94 -18.83
CA VAL A 242 2.82 8.26 -19.59
C VAL A 242 2.83 9.75 -19.91
N LEU A 243 3.18 10.10 -21.16
CA LEU A 243 3.43 11.44 -21.62
C LEU A 243 2.19 12.04 -22.27
N THR A 244 1.99 13.36 -22.11
CA THR A 244 0.99 14.11 -22.87
C THR A 244 1.61 14.69 -24.12
N PRO A 245 0.94 14.65 -25.29
CA PRO A 245 1.43 15.31 -26.51
C PRO A 245 1.54 16.83 -26.37
N VAL A 246 0.79 17.42 -25.42
CA VAL A 246 0.80 18.87 -25.14
C VAL A 246 1.38 19.08 -23.74
N ILE A 247 2.49 19.84 -23.68
CA ILE A 247 3.27 20.13 -22.48
C ILE A 247 2.48 21.08 -21.57
N VAL A 248 1.65 20.55 -20.66
CA VAL A 248 0.95 21.41 -19.67
C VAL A 248 1.33 21.10 -18.23
N HIS A 249 1.75 19.86 -17.89
CA HIS A 249 1.95 19.48 -16.50
C HIS A 249 3.25 18.70 -16.20
N GLU A 250 4.00 18.24 -17.21
CA GLU A 250 5.23 17.47 -17.05
C GLU A 250 6.43 18.19 -17.65
N ASN A 251 7.54 18.20 -16.92
CA ASN A 251 8.80 18.68 -17.45
C ASN A 251 9.50 17.54 -18.21
N THR A 252 9.30 17.47 -19.53
CA THR A 252 9.85 16.39 -20.37
C THR A 252 11.37 16.32 -20.30
N SER A 253 12.07 17.44 -20.17
CA SER A 253 13.53 17.46 -20.05
C SER A 253 14.05 16.78 -18.79
N ILE A 254 13.31 16.86 -17.69
CA ILE A 254 13.62 16.13 -16.45
C ILE A 254 13.41 14.63 -16.66
N ILE A 255 12.29 14.23 -17.27
CA ILE A 255 12.01 12.82 -17.56
C ILE A 255 13.09 12.24 -18.48
N GLU A 256 13.43 12.92 -19.57
CA GLU A 256 14.49 12.53 -20.50
C GLU A 256 15.86 12.39 -19.80
N SER A 257 16.21 13.35 -18.92
CA SER A 257 17.44 13.28 -18.14
C SER A 257 17.49 12.06 -17.22
N ARG A 258 16.37 11.74 -16.54
CA ARG A 258 16.22 10.54 -15.70
C ARG A 258 16.30 9.26 -16.54
N GLN A 259 15.63 9.23 -17.69
CA GLN A 259 15.66 8.08 -18.60
C GLN A 259 17.05 7.82 -19.16
N ASN A 260 17.83 8.85 -19.43
CA ASN A 260 19.23 8.73 -19.86
C ASN A 260 20.09 8.10 -18.74
N LEU A 261 19.91 8.51 -17.48
CA LEU A 261 20.60 7.90 -16.34
C LEU A 261 20.20 6.41 -16.17
N ILE A 262 18.90 6.10 -16.26
CA ILE A 262 18.40 4.74 -16.14
C ILE A 262 18.95 3.85 -17.28
N SER A 263 18.89 4.32 -18.51
CA SER A 263 19.33 3.56 -19.69
C SER A 263 20.85 3.40 -19.77
N SER A 264 21.62 4.25 -19.08
CA SER A 264 23.07 4.09 -18.94
C SER A 264 23.48 3.10 -17.85
N SER A 265 22.53 2.71 -16.97
CA SER A 265 22.77 1.67 -15.97
C SER A 265 22.60 0.28 -16.58
N THR A 266 23.32 -0.71 -16.06
CA THR A 266 23.21 -2.10 -16.50
C THR A 266 21.86 -2.68 -16.09
N ASN A 267 21.17 -3.32 -17.04
CA ASN A 267 19.92 -4.07 -16.83
C ASN A 267 18.67 -3.27 -16.45
N SER A 268 18.69 -1.93 -16.61
CA SER A 268 17.49 -1.09 -16.44
C SER A 268 17.06 -0.51 -17.79
N SER A 269 15.76 -0.24 -17.94
CA SER A 269 15.21 0.26 -19.21
C SER A 269 14.03 1.20 -18.98
N CYS A 270 13.67 1.95 -20.04
CA CYS A 270 12.55 2.89 -20.01
C CYS A 270 11.60 2.63 -21.19
N GLN A 271 10.31 2.86 -20.94
CA GLN A 271 9.28 2.83 -21.98
C GLN A 271 8.33 4.00 -21.84
N ASN A 272 8.00 4.64 -22.97
CA ASN A 272 7.08 5.77 -23.00
C ASN A 272 5.75 5.38 -23.65
N PHE A 273 4.66 5.85 -23.07
CA PHE A 273 3.34 5.83 -23.66
C PHE A 273 2.89 7.27 -23.93
N PHE A 274 2.19 7.48 -25.02
CA PHE A 274 1.57 8.77 -25.30
C PHE A 274 0.07 8.68 -25.02
N LYS A 275 -0.45 9.65 -24.28
CA LYS A 275 -1.87 9.69 -23.93
C LYS A 275 -2.72 9.86 -25.19
N ASP A 276 -3.60 8.90 -25.40
CA ASP A 276 -4.69 8.96 -26.36
C ASP A 276 -6.00 8.51 -25.70
N GLU A 277 -7.11 8.97 -26.24
CA GLU A 277 -8.42 8.78 -25.60
C GLU A 277 -8.94 7.34 -25.76
N ASP A 278 -8.65 6.68 -26.88
CA ASP A 278 -9.13 5.32 -27.15
C ASP A 278 -8.48 4.31 -26.17
N THR A 279 -7.17 4.38 -26.02
CA THR A 279 -6.42 3.57 -25.01
C THR A 279 -6.95 3.84 -23.61
N ARG A 280 -7.21 5.11 -23.25
CA ARG A 280 -7.76 5.46 -21.95
C ARG A 280 -9.15 4.84 -21.71
N ILE A 281 -10.03 4.90 -22.72
CA ILE A 281 -11.38 4.31 -22.65
C ILE A 281 -11.28 2.79 -22.53
N GLN A 282 -10.40 2.14 -23.28
CA GLN A 282 -10.16 0.70 -23.17
C GLN A 282 -9.80 0.29 -21.75
N HIS A 283 -8.81 0.94 -21.14
CA HIS A 283 -8.38 0.63 -19.77
C HIS A 283 -9.43 1.02 -18.72
N ARG A 284 -10.17 2.11 -18.93
CA ARG A 284 -11.33 2.44 -18.09
C ARG A 284 -12.40 1.33 -18.11
N ASN A 285 -12.70 0.78 -19.27
CA ASN A 285 -13.68 -0.30 -19.40
C ASN A 285 -13.14 -1.61 -18.79
N PHE A 286 -11.85 -1.86 -18.89
CA PHE A 286 -11.20 -3.00 -18.25
C PHE A 286 -11.31 -2.90 -16.71
N LEU A 287 -11.01 -1.74 -16.13
CA LEU A 287 -11.20 -1.47 -14.71
C LEU A 287 -12.65 -1.64 -14.26
N LYS A 288 -13.62 -1.17 -15.07
CA LYS A 288 -15.05 -1.28 -14.75
C LYS A 288 -15.51 -2.72 -14.60
N GLY A 289 -14.99 -3.64 -15.42
CA GLY A 289 -15.40 -5.04 -15.43
C GLY A 289 -14.59 -5.95 -14.51
N GLY A 290 -13.33 -5.59 -14.26
CA GLY A 290 -12.34 -6.47 -13.66
C GLY A 290 -12.03 -6.21 -12.18
N THR A 291 -12.39 -5.06 -11.63
CA THR A 291 -12.17 -4.81 -10.19
C THR A 291 -13.42 -4.20 -9.53
N GLU A 292 -13.52 -4.38 -8.23
CA GLU A 292 -14.53 -3.74 -7.41
C GLU A 292 -14.44 -2.21 -7.55
N GLN A 293 -15.57 -1.54 -7.61
CA GLN A 293 -15.65 -0.09 -7.71
C GLN A 293 -15.83 0.52 -6.32
N PHE A 294 -15.14 1.63 -6.07
CA PHE A 294 -15.29 2.41 -4.86
C PHE A 294 -15.27 3.91 -5.16
N ASN A 295 -15.80 4.70 -4.25
CA ASN A 295 -15.72 6.16 -4.28
C ASN A 295 -14.53 6.63 -3.44
N TYR A 296 -13.81 7.64 -3.93
CA TYR A 296 -12.78 8.32 -3.15
C TYR A 296 -13.44 9.13 -2.03
N THR A 297 -12.85 9.07 -0.84
CA THR A 297 -13.28 9.85 0.33
C THR A 297 -12.19 10.83 0.72
N ILE A 298 -11.94 11.81 -0.14
CA ILE A 298 -10.91 12.83 0.11
C ILE A 298 -11.57 14.01 0.84
N ARG A 299 -11.07 14.30 2.04
CA ARG A 299 -11.55 15.42 2.84
C ARG A 299 -10.70 16.66 2.57
N CYS A 300 -11.35 17.75 2.23
CA CYS A 300 -10.71 19.05 2.05
C CYS A 300 -10.92 19.90 3.30
N SER A 301 -9.86 20.56 3.78
CA SER A 301 -9.85 21.31 5.05
C SER A 301 -10.46 22.71 4.97
N ASN A 302 -11.40 22.97 4.07
CA ASN A 302 -12.20 24.20 4.17
C ASN A 302 -13.37 23.97 5.15
N SER A 303 -13.82 25.02 5.81
CA SER A 303 -14.81 25.05 6.88
C SER A 303 -16.12 24.29 6.66
N ASN A 304 -16.32 23.78 5.47
CA ASN A 304 -17.31 22.78 5.10
C ASN A 304 -16.53 21.57 4.57
N TYR A 305 -16.52 20.47 5.30
CA TYR A 305 -16.00 19.17 4.84
C TYR A 305 -16.69 18.77 3.54
N ASN A 306 -16.07 19.10 2.40
CA ASN A 306 -16.49 18.58 1.12
C ASN A 306 -15.76 17.26 0.91
N GLU A 307 -16.46 16.14 1.00
CA GLU A 307 -15.97 14.87 0.52
C GLU A 307 -15.85 14.95 -1.00
N TYR A 308 -14.69 14.58 -1.52
CA TYR A 308 -14.50 14.45 -2.96
C TYR A 308 -15.07 13.10 -3.39
N ASP A 309 -16.25 13.10 -4.00
CA ASP A 309 -16.93 11.90 -4.47
C ASP A 309 -16.57 11.63 -5.95
N ARG A 310 -15.51 10.86 -6.17
CA ARG A 310 -15.09 10.37 -7.48
C ARG A 310 -15.00 8.85 -7.43
N ARG A 311 -15.57 8.17 -8.40
CA ARG A 311 -15.40 6.72 -8.54
C ARG A 311 -14.04 6.40 -9.14
N LEU A 312 -13.49 5.22 -8.83
CA LEU A 312 -12.24 4.72 -9.40
C LEU A 312 -12.21 4.83 -10.93
N ILE A 313 -13.29 4.43 -11.62
CA ILE A 313 -13.39 4.48 -13.09
C ILE A 313 -13.43 5.88 -13.67
N ASP A 314 -13.71 6.91 -12.89
CA ASP A 314 -13.74 8.31 -13.33
C ASP A 314 -12.35 8.98 -13.11
N ASP A 315 -11.42 8.28 -12.48
CA ASP A 315 -10.03 8.72 -12.34
C ASP A 315 -9.22 8.36 -13.59
N LYS A 316 -8.82 9.39 -14.35
CA LYS A 316 -7.98 9.21 -15.53
C LYS A 316 -6.62 8.61 -15.20
N ALA A 317 -6.07 8.92 -14.01
CA ALA A 317 -4.79 8.35 -13.57
C ALA A 317 -4.91 6.83 -13.34
N ALA A 318 -6.03 6.34 -12.79
CA ALA A 318 -6.27 4.91 -12.65
C ALA A 318 -6.29 4.19 -14.02
N SER A 319 -6.87 4.80 -15.06
CA SER A 319 -6.86 4.22 -16.41
C SER A 319 -5.44 4.12 -16.99
N TRP A 320 -4.60 5.16 -16.80
CA TRP A 320 -3.22 5.14 -17.26
C TRP A 320 -2.34 4.19 -16.43
N MET A 321 -2.58 4.10 -15.13
CA MET A 321 -1.93 3.11 -14.29
C MET A 321 -2.29 1.68 -14.72
N SER A 322 -3.55 1.43 -15.12
CA SER A 322 -3.96 0.14 -15.67
C SER A 322 -3.21 -0.23 -16.96
N LEU A 323 -2.93 0.73 -17.85
CA LEU A 323 -2.08 0.52 -19.03
C LEU A 323 -0.67 0.11 -18.61
N VAL A 324 -0.07 0.87 -17.69
CA VAL A 324 1.30 0.58 -17.19
C VAL A 324 1.36 -0.81 -16.57
N CYS A 325 0.42 -1.14 -15.68
CA CYS A 325 0.37 -2.44 -15.02
C CYS A 325 0.16 -3.59 -16.02
N ASN A 326 -0.72 -3.41 -17.02
CA ASN A 326 -0.91 -4.42 -18.06
C ASN A 326 0.38 -4.70 -18.82
N THR A 327 1.05 -3.63 -19.28
CA THR A 327 2.32 -3.76 -20.03
C THR A 327 3.43 -4.33 -19.13
N ALA A 328 3.52 -3.89 -17.87
CA ALA A 328 4.50 -4.40 -16.93
C ALA A 328 4.36 -5.93 -16.73
N LYS A 329 3.11 -6.40 -16.59
CA LYS A 329 2.81 -7.84 -16.53
C LYS A 329 3.24 -8.59 -17.78
N GLU A 330 2.94 -8.05 -18.97
CA GLU A 330 3.35 -8.64 -20.25
C GLU A 330 4.88 -8.70 -20.40
N ASP A 331 5.59 -7.71 -19.85
CA ASP A 331 7.06 -7.65 -19.77
C ASP A 331 7.65 -8.56 -18.68
N GLY A 332 6.83 -9.25 -17.89
CA GLY A 332 7.26 -10.13 -16.80
C GLY A 332 7.65 -9.39 -15.51
N ASN A 333 7.21 -8.14 -15.33
CA ASN A 333 7.45 -7.35 -14.12
C ASN A 333 6.20 -7.38 -13.24
N ARG A 334 6.34 -7.87 -12.01
CA ARG A 334 5.21 -8.00 -11.06
C ARG A 334 5.35 -7.18 -9.78
N LEU A 335 6.51 -6.56 -9.54
CA LEU A 335 6.77 -5.75 -8.36
C LEU A 335 6.77 -4.26 -8.71
N TYR A 336 5.73 -3.55 -8.28
CA TYR A 336 5.56 -2.11 -8.48
C TYR A 336 5.98 -1.33 -7.25
N LEU A 337 7.03 -0.50 -7.35
CA LEU A 337 7.34 0.48 -6.32
C LEU A 337 6.62 1.79 -6.61
N THR A 338 5.71 2.17 -5.70
CA THR A 338 4.86 3.34 -5.85
C THR A 338 5.33 4.53 -5.03
N GLY A 339 5.11 5.74 -5.55
CA GLY A 339 5.40 7.01 -4.87
C GLY A 339 4.38 7.44 -3.82
N MET A 340 3.39 6.59 -3.52
CA MET A 340 2.35 6.90 -2.54
C MET A 340 2.91 7.14 -1.15
N GLY A 341 2.28 8.04 -0.40
CA GLY A 341 2.67 8.47 0.93
C GLY A 341 3.54 9.71 0.98
N ALA A 342 4.34 9.98 -0.06
CA ALA A 342 5.27 11.11 -0.05
C ALA A 342 4.58 12.48 0.06
N ASP A 343 3.46 12.68 -0.63
CA ASP A 343 2.70 13.92 -0.53
C ASP A 343 1.98 14.03 0.81
N GLU A 344 1.41 12.93 1.28
CA GLU A 344 0.62 12.86 2.50
C GLU A 344 1.48 13.06 3.74
N ILE A 345 2.68 12.47 3.78
CA ILE A 345 3.58 12.49 4.95
C ILE A 345 4.51 13.71 4.93
N PHE A 346 5.19 13.97 3.78
CA PHE A 346 6.31 14.91 3.78
C PHE A 346 5.95 16.35 3.36
N SER A 347 4.71 16.60 2.91
CA SER A 347 4.32 17.93 2.45
C SER A 347 2.86 18.31 2.70
N ASP A 348 1.99 17.37 3.08
CA ASP A 348 0.55 17.62 3.15
C ASP A 348 0.04 18.38 1.90
N TYR A 349 0.57 18.05 0.71
CA TYR A 349 0.21 18.74 -0.54
C TYR A 349 0.36 20.27 -0.52
N GLY A 350 1.26 20.80 0.32
CA GLY A 350 1.48 22.22 0.51
C GLY A 350 2.92 22.58 0.85
N PHE A 351 3.19 23.89 1.01
CA PHE A 351 4.49 24.39 1.47
C PHE A 351 4.34 25.77 2.11
N GLY A 352 4.96 25.97 3.27
CA GLY A 352 5.00 27.26 3.95
C GLY A 352 3.63 27.82 4.33
N GLY A 353 2.66 26.95 4.62
CA GLY A 353 1.27 27.31 4.92
C GLY A 353 0.39 27.52 3.68
N VAL A 354 0.97 27.38 2.46
CA VAL A 354 0.23 27.55 1.19
C VAL A 354 -0.13 26.17 0.62
N LYS A 355 -1.43 25.94 0.45
CA LYS A 355 -1.94 24.71 -0.18
C LYS A 355 -1.65 24.71 -1.67
N LYS A 356 -1.02 23.64 -2.18
CA LYS A 356 -0.78 23.42 -3.61
C LYS A 356 -1.94 22.69 -4.28
N THR A 357 -2.72 21.95 -3.51
CA THR A 357 -3.96 21.28 -3.95
C THR A 357 -5.04 21.39 -2.86
N GLN A 358 -6.27 21.09 -3.25
CA GLN A 358 -7.41 21.03 -2.31
C GLN A 358 -7.27 19.90 -1.25
N HIS A 359 -6.38 18.94 -1.46
CA HIS A 359 -6.15 17.81 -0.54
C HIS A 359 -5.35 18.21 0.70
N SER A 360 -4.68 19.34 0.67
CA SER A 360 -3.87 19.84 1.78
C SER A 360 -4.73 20.22 2.99
N ASN A 361 -4.29 19.85 4.17
CA ASN A 361 -4.94 20.16 5.43
C ASN A 361 -4.37 21.43 6.07
N PHE A 362 -3.03 21.53 6.19
CA PHE A 362 -2.34 22.63 6.88
C PHE A 362 -1.29 23.36 5.99
N GLY A 363 -1.30 23.13 4.67
CA GLY A 363 -0.40 23.83 3.73
C GLY A 363 1.07 23.45 3.85
N GLY A 364 1.39 22.28 4.42
CA GLY A 364 2.75 21.79 4.55
C GLY A 364 3.65 22.66 5.45
N LEU A 365 3.08 23.39 6.42
CA LEU A 365 3.82 24.10 7.45
C LEU A 365 3.77 23.34 8.76
N PHE A 366 4.83 22.56 9.03
CA PHE A 366 4.93 21.74 10.25
C PHE A 366 5.21 22.61 11.48
N PRO A 367 4.39 22.52 12.56
CA PRO A 367 4.54 23.31 13.75
C PRO A 367 5.70 22.84 14.64
N ASP A 368 6.09 23.66 15.62
CA ASP A 368 7.09 23.30 16.62
C ASP A 368 6.61 22.14 17.52
N ASP A 369 5.33 22.05 17.77
CA ASP A 369 4.69 20.92 18.46
C ASP A 369 3.80 20.15 17.49
N LEU A 370 4.28 18.97 17.01
CA LEU A 370 3.55 18.12 16.09
C LEU A 370 2.25 17.57 16.68
N SER A 371 2.11 17.45 18.00
CA SER A 371 0.90 16.91 18.63
C SER A 371 -0.33 17.78 18.34
N THR A 372 -0.13 19.03 17.95
CA THR A 372 -1.21 19.96 17.58
C THR A 372 -1.89 19.63 16.26
N ILE A 373 -1.22 18.85 15.38
CA ILE A 373 -1.77 18.44 14.09
C ILE A 373 -1.76 16.93 13.87
N PHE A 374 -0.97 16.17 14.64
CA PHE A 374 -0.84 14.72 14.48
C PHE A 374 -1.98 13.95 15.15
N PRO A 375 -2.54 12.91 14.50
CA PRO A 375 -2.38 12.63 13.08
C PRO A 375 -3.24 13.58 12.23
N TRP A 376 -2.68 14.20 11.22
CA TRP A 376 -3.47 15.01 10.28
C TRP A 376 -4.33 14.10 9.38
N PRO A 377 -5.43 14.60 8.79
CA PRO A 377 -6.41 13.76 8.10
C PRO A 377 -5.82 12.88 7.00
N SER A 378 -4.82 13.36 6.24
CA SER A 378 -4.17 12.57 5.19
C SER A 378 -3.03 11.66 5.69
N PHE A 379 -2.75 11.62 7.00
CA PHE A 379 -1.73 10.70 7.54
C PHE A 379 -2.18 9.23 7.47
N TYR A 380 -3.44 8.95 7.76
CA TYR A 380 -4.02 7.60 7.73
C TYR A 380 -5.22 7.45 6.80
N TYR A 381 -5.97 8.53 6.56
CA TYR A 381 -7.26 8.52 5.86
C TYR A 381 -7.26 9.49 4.68
N SER A 382 -8.44 9.87 4.19
CA SER A 382 -8.61 10.88 3.14
C SER A 382 -7.87 10.50 1.85
N SER A 383 -6.90 11.33 1.40
CA SER A 383 -6.10 11.05 0.20
C SER A 383 -5.24 9.80 0.36
N MET A 384 -4.63 9.57 1.53
CA MET A 384 -3.85 8.36 1.80
C MET A 384 -4.66 7.10 1.53
N GLU A 385 -5.78 6.95 2.22
CA GLU A 385 -6.63 5.75 2.08
C GLU A 385 -7.16 5.59 0.64
N SER A 386 -7.62 6.71 0.03
CA SER A 386 -8.21 6.67 -1.30
C SER A 386 -7.20 6.31 -2.39
N TYR A 387 -5.98 6.83 -2.29
CA TYR A 387 -4.96 6.57 -3.30
C TYR A 387 -4.24 5.23 -3.10
N ILE A 388 -4.04 4.78 -1.85
CA ILE A 388 -3.62 3.39 -1.61
C ILE A 388 -4.65 2.42 -2.19
N ALA A 389 -5.96 2.65 -1.96
CA ALA A 389 -7.00 1.82 -2.54
C ALA A 389 -6.93 1.82 -4.08
N LYS A 390 -6.72 2.98 -4.72
CA LYS A 390 -6.52 3.06 -6.18
C LYS A 390 -5.36 2.17 -6.63
N GLU A 391 -4.19 2.32 -6.01
CA GLU A 391 -3.00 1.53 -6.35
C GLU A 391 -3.27 0.03 -6.19
N GLU A 392 -3.84 -0.37 -5.06
CA GLU A 392 -4.14 -1.77 -4.74
C GLU A 392 -5.17 -2.41 -5.66
N TYR A 393 -6.23 -1.67 -6.02
CA TYR A 393 -7.29 -2.19 -6.88
C TYR A 393 -6.85 -2.28 -8.34
N VAL A 394 -6.09 -1.29 -8.81
CA VAL A 394 -5.58 -1.28 -10.18
C VAL A 394 -4.47 -2.32 -10.36
N ALA A 395 -3.45 -2.31 -9.51
CA ALA A 395 -2.35 -3.28 -9.58
C ALA A 395 -2.86 -4.72 -9.38
N GLY A 396 -3.74 -4.92 -8.40
CA GLY A 396 -4.34 -6.22 -8.10
C GLY A 396 -5.13 -6.81 -9.27
N LEU A 397 -5.84 -6.01 -10.06
CA LEU A 397 -6.51 -6.47 -11.27
C LEU A 397 -5.56 -7.11 -12.28
N HIS A 398 -4.31 -6.68 -12.30
CA HIS A 398 -3.27 -7.19 -13.20
C HIS A 398 -2.40 -8.29 -12.55
N GLY A 399 -2.64 -8.69 -11.31
CA GLY A 399 -1.77 -9.62 -10.59
C GLY A 399 -0.37 -9.04 -10.36
N ILE A 400 -0.31 -7.77 -9.96
CA ILE A 400 0.90 -7.00 -9.65
C ILE A 400 0.86 -6.61 -8.18
N GLU A 401 1.99 -6.70 -7.50
CA GLU A 401 2.15 -6.25 -6.13
C GLU A 401 2.69 -4.82 -6.07
N ALA A 402 1.91 -3.92 -5.46
CA ALA A 402 2.38 -2.59 -5.09
C ALA A 402 3.04 -2.62 -3.72
N ARG A 403 4.22 -1.99 -3.60
CA ARG A 403 4.96 -1.74 -2.35
C ARG A 403 5.21 -0.26 -2.19
N TYR A 404 5.21 0.21 -0.94
CA TYR A 404 5.09 1.62 -0.55
C TYR A 404 6.31 2.13 0.21
N PRO A 405 7.43 2.45 -0.45
CA PRO A 405 8.67 2.83 0.25
C PRO A 405 8.50 4.02 1.20
N PHE A 406 7.67 5.01 0.84
CA PHE A 406 7.45 6.20 1.67
C PHE A 406 6.53 5.97 2.88
N LEU A 407 5.88 4.80 2.94
CA LEU A 407 5.06 4.37 4.07
C LEU A 407 5.79 3.36 4.98
N ASP A 408 7.10 3.28 4.87
CA ASP A 408 7.94 2.58 5.81
C ASP A 408 7.85 3.23 7.20
N LYS A 409 7.52 2.44 8.24
CA LYS A 409 7.30 3.00 9.58
C LYS A 409 8.53 3.71 10.14
N ASP A 410 9.74 3.16 9.87
CA ASP A 410 10.99 3.74 10.35
C ASP A 410 11.33 5.02 9.57
N LEU A 411 11.11 5.02 8.27
CA LEU A 411 11.29 6.22 7.43
C LEU A 411 10.34 7.35 7.84
N VAL A 412 9.08 7.03 8.12
CA VAL A 412 8.09 8.00 8.61
C VAL A 412 8.50 8.50 9.99
N GLN A 413 8.97 7.63 10.87
CA GLN A 413 9.47 8.03 12.19
C GLN A 413 10.68 8.98 12.07
N GLU A 414 11.62 8.70 11.19
CA GLU A 414 12.75 9.59 10.93
C GLU A 414 12.30 10.99 10.46
N PHE A 415 11.28 11.05 9.62
CA PHE A 415 10.69 12.34 9.24
C PHE A 415 10.04 13.07 10.42
N LEU A 416 9.29 12.36 11.27
CA LEU A 416 8.62 12.96 12.42
C LEU A 416 9.63 13.52 13.44
N TRP A 417 10.79 12.92 13.58
CA TRP A 417 11.88 13.39 14.44
C TRP A 417 12.64 14.62 13.91
N LEU A 418 12.57 14.93 12.60
CA LEU A 418 13.23 16.11 12.07
C LEU A 418 12.72 17.40 12.72
N SER A 419 13.63 18.36 12.96
CA SER A 419 13.23 19.67 13.47
C SER A 419 12.30 20.41 12.49
N PRO A 420 11.40 21.29 12.99
CA PRO A 420 10.50 22.07 12.16
C PRO A 420 11.25 22.91 11.12
N LYS A 421 12.44 23.40 11.48
CA LYS A 421 13.32 24.14 10.57
C LYS A 421 13.70 23.31 9.34
N LEU A 422 14.03 22.02 9.53
CA LEU A 422 14.37 21.13 8.42
C LEU A 422 13.14 20.76 7.60
N LYS A 423 12.02 20.36 8.25
CA LYS A 423 10.78 20.02 7.56
C LYS A 423 10.28 21.15 6.67
N ASN A 424 10.39 22.40 7.14
CA ASN A 424 9.90 23.60 6.48
C ASN A 424 10.92 24.28 5.57
N SER A 425 12.11 23.69 5.36
CA SER A 425 13.19 24.34 4.58
C SER A 425 12.89 24.44 3.08
N ASN A 426 12.21 23.43 2.52
CA ASN A 426 11.83 23.34 1.11
C ASN A 426 10.54 22.52 0.97
N TYR A 427 9.90 22.61 -0.21
CA TYR A 427 8.82 21.68 -0.57
C TYR A 427 9.35 20.25 -0.60
N LYS A 428 8.71 19.33 0.15
CA LYS A 428 9.20 17.95 0.36
C LYS A 428 10.69 17.95 0.72
N SER A 429 11.04 18.65 1.79
CA SER A 429 12.43 18.98 2.17
C SER A 429 13.39 17.79 2.21
N VAL A 430 12.91 16.62 2.65
CA VAL A 430 13.68 15.37 2.67
C VAL A 430 14.05 14.91 1.25
N LEU A 431 13.10 14.96 0.30
CA LEU A 431 13.33 14.57 -1.08
C LEU A 431 14.15 15.64 -1.83
N ASP A 432 13.94 16.93 -1.54
CA ASP A 432 14.75 18.02 -2.08
C ASP A 432 16.22 17.85 -1.69
N ASN A 433 16.49 17.61 -0.40
CA ASN A 433 17.85 17.33 0.10
C ASN A 433 18.45 16.07 -0.54
N TYR A 434 17.64 15.01 -0.65
CA TYR A 434 18.07 13.75 -1.24
C TYR A 434 18.53 13.93 -2.71
N PHE A 435 17.79 14.68 -3.52
CA PHE A 435 18.19 14.97 -4.91
C PHE A 435 19.44 15.82 -5.02
N VAL A 436 19.58 16.84 -4.17
CA VAL A 436 20.80 17.67 -4.14
C VAL A 436 22.02 16.84 -3.78
N LYS A 437 21.90 15.98 -2.76
CA LYS A 437 22.99 15.08 -2.31
C LYS A 437 23.43 14.12 -3.40
N ASN A 438 22.51 13.61 -4.20
CA ASN A 438 22.78 12.63 -5.26
C ASN A 438 22.97 13.25 -6.65
N ASN A 439 22.94 14.59 -6.77
CA ASN A 439 23.00 15.29 -8.07
C ASN A 439 21.99 14.71 -9.09
N PHE A 440 20.77 14.41 -8.65
CA PHE A 440 19.74 13.78 -9.49
C PHE A 440 18.81 14.83 -10.12
N PRO A 441 18.39 14.69 -11.40
CA PRO A 441 17.57 15.69 -12.09
C PRO A 441 16.20 15.91 -11.43
N PHE A 442 15.88 17.16 -11.08
CA PHE A 442 14.57 17.54 -10.54
C PHE A 442 14.27 19.05 -10.75
N SER A 443 13.00 19.43 -10.63
CA SER A 443 12.55 20.82 -10.66
C SER A 443 12.15 21.24 -9.25
N ARG A 444 12.91 22.18 -8.65
CA ARG A 444 12.74 22.55 -7.25
C ARG A 444 11.41 23.27 -7.00
N GLY A 445 10.71 22.85 -5.95
CA GLY A 445 9.48 23.51 -5.45
C GLY A 445 8.23 23.28 -6.28
N GLU A 446 8.26 22.49 -7.33
CA GLU A 446 7.11 22.20 -8.17
C GLU A 446 6.41 20.90 -7.78
N LYS A 447 5.08 20.95 -7.61
CA LYS A 447 4.24 19.76 -7.53
C LYS A 447 3.98 19.25 -8.95
N LYS A 448 4.52 18.10 -9.29
CA LYS A 448 4.37 17.43 -10.59
C LYS A 448 3.98 15.96 -10.36
N GLY A 449 3.44 15.34 -11.38
CA GLY A 449 2.96 13.98 -11.35
C GLY A 449 1.43 13.89 -11.36
N PHE A 450 0.92 12.66 -11.39
CA PHE A 450 -0.53 12.40 -11.47
C PHE A 450 -1.29 12.89 -10.24
#